data_8ebfe0a2aaaaed18d2cb1619a13635fb
#
_entry.id   8ebfe0a2aaaaed18d2cb1619a13635fb
#
_cell.length_a   1.000
_cell.length_b   1.000
_cell.length_c   1.000
_cell.angle_alpha   90.00
_cell.angle_beta   90.00
_cell.angle_gamma   90.00
#
_symmetry.space_group_name_H-M   'P 1'
#
loop_
_entity.id
_entity.type
_entity.pdbx_description
1 polymer ?
#
loop_
_entity_poly.entity_id
_entity_poly.type
_entity_poly.pdbx_seq_one_letter_code
_entity_poly.pdbx_strand_id
1 'polypeptide(L)'
;MRKTCLAILLAVALILAACPAAGEASLPGYDPDAGYTYVYFGSYPQWIEGGDPKEKAWTWSFDSYNLQDNPPEVDPSPILWRVLTSDEGDVFLLSEYVLFAMAMHPSMKEYEKMKGWFPDTQAGKYLNQEFLSEAFSPEEQRPLLQNEDGTRVTLLTVQELNNKAYGLGTKATRKAWATEYAIRVTGAFVYRIAVGMHTCYWLKDQGKNQKNHTRCTKQEGDIGHIACITLNEGVRPVIHLDPHQIEITGGSGTKADPYRLGPPAGNP
;
A
#
# COMPACT_ATOMS: atom_id res chain seq x y z
N MET A 1 33.65 74.31 -21.49
CA MET A 1 32.93 73.52 -20.51
C MET A 1 31.97 72.58 -21.25
N ARG A 2 32.32 71.32 -21.50
CA ARG A 2 31.49 70.29 -22.15
C ARG A 2 30.97 69.33 -21.08
N LYS A 3 29.65 69.29 -20.90
CA LYS A 3 28.94 68.31 -20.01
C LYS A 3 28.68 67.05 -20.83
N THR A 4 29.31 65.97 -20.46
CA THR A 4 29.07 64.62 -20.97
C THR A 4 27.96 63.99 -20.14
N CYS A 5 26.80 63.76 -20.76
CA CYS A 5 25.74 62.92 -20.21
C CYS A 5 26.08 61.43 -20.43
N LEU A 6 26.26 60.72 -19.32
CA LEU A 6 26.44 59.26 -19.32
C LEU A 6 25.03 58.59 -19.26
N ALA A 7 24.63 57.95 -20.36
CA ALA A 7 23.41 57.17 -20.41
C ALA A 7 23.70 55.75 -19.85
N ILE A 8 23.07 55.42 -18.74
CA ILE A 8 23.11 54.05 -18.17
C ILE A 8 22.00 53.24 -18.84
N LEU A 9 22.38 52.32 -19.70
CA LEU A 9 21.49 51.31 -20.22
C LEU A 9 21.30 50.22 -19.18
N LEU A 10 20.10 50.14 -18.59
CA LEU A 10 19.67 49.02 -17.73
C LEU A 10 19.24 47.84 -18.66
N ALA A 11 20.08 46.84 -18.78
CA ALA A 11 19.70 45.59 -19.42
C ALA A 11 18.87 44.75 -18.43
N VAL A 12 17.56 44.72 -18.64
CA VAL A 12 16.66 43.77 -17.94
C VAL A 12 16.85 42.41 -18.59
N ALA A 13 17.62 41.55 -17.94
CA ALA A 13 17.67 40.12 -18.30
C ALA A 13 16.36 39.46 -17.89
N LEU A 14 15.48 39.21 -18.83
CA LEU A 14 14.35 38.29 -18.67
C LEU A 14 14.92 36.87 -18.46
N ILE A 15 14.95 36.41 -17.21
CA ILE A 15 15.15 35.01 -16.91
C ILE A 15 13.83 34.30 -17.25
N LEU A 16 13.75 33.78 -18.46
CA LEU A 16 12.75 32.78 -18.82
C LEU A 16 13.11 31.53 -17.97
N ALA A 17 12.40 31.36 -16.86
CA ALA A 17 12.38 30.05 -16.21
C ALA A 17 11.79 29.08 -17.21
N ALA A 18 12.66 28.27 -17.82
CA ALA A 18 12.22 27.11 -18.57
C ALA A 18 11.46 26.22 -17.60
N CYS A 19 10.12 26.13 -17.76
CA CYS A 19 9.40 24.99 -17.22
C CYS A 19 10.12 23.74 -17.72
N PRO A 20 10.54 22.82 -16.82
CA PRO A 20 11.00 21.55 -17.31
C PRO A 20 9.84 20.95 -18.12
N ALA A 21 10.11 20.55 -19.35
CA ALA A 21 9.21 19.72 -20.12
C ALA A 21 8.77 18.58 -19.19
N ALA A 22 7.46 18.29 -19.14
CA ALA A 22 6.93 17.16 -18.44
C ALA A 22 7.58 15.89 -19.04
N GLY A 23 8.76 15.54 -18.53
CA GLY A 23 9.37 14.25 -18.71
C GLY A 23 8.51 13.29 -17.91
N GLU A 24 8.17 12.17 -18.50
CA GLU A 24 7.54 11.05 -17.82
C GLU A 24 8.25 10.85 -16.48
N ALA A 25 7.54 11.13 -15.40
CA ALA A 25 8.09 11.00 -14.05
C ALA A 25 8.13 9.51 -13.73
N SER A 26 9.26 8.87 -14.06
CA SER A 26 9.45 7.49 -13.67
C SER A 26 9.51 7.42 -12.14
N LEU A 27 8.58 6.66 -11.55
CA LEU A 27 8.62 6.33 -10.13
C LEU A 27 9.71 5.27 -9.93
N PRO A 28 10.84 5.55 -9.27
CA PRO A 28 11.85 4.53 -9.06
C PRO A 28 11.29 3.37 -8.24
N GLY A 29 11.52 2.13 -8.67
CA GLY A 29 11.27 0.94 -7.89
C GLY A 29 12.23 0.80 -6.70
N TYR A 30 12.22 -0.36 -6.06
CA TYR A 30 13.17 -0.65 -4.98
C TYR A 30 14.62 -0.61 -5.48
N ASP A 31 15.46 0.11 -4.77
CA ASP A 31 16.90 0.18 -4.98
C ASP A 31 17.62 -0.36 -3.73
N PRO A 32 18.57 -1.31 -3.87
CA PRO A 32 19.29 -1.87 -2.72
C PRO A 32 20.06 -0.85 -1.88
N ASP A 33 20.52 0.24 -2.48
CA ASP A 33 21.32 1.27 -1.82
C ASP A 33 20.46 2.43 -1.29
N ALA A 34 19.42 2.83 -2.06
CA ALA A 34 18.52 3.94 -1.71
C ALA A 34 17.27 3.50 -0.95
N GLY A 35 16.86 2.24 -1.06
CA GLY A 35 15.63 1.71 -0.45
C GLY A 35 14.40 1.84 -1.31
N TYR A 36 13.23 2.04 -0.67
CA TYR A 36 11.97 2.17 -1.39
C TYR A 36 11.64 3.63 -1.71
N THR A 37 11.05 3.83 -2.89
CA THR A 37 10.23 5.02 -3.15
C THR A 37 8.86 4.82 -2.52
N TYR A 38 8.32 5.90 -1.97
CA TYR A 38 7.00 5.91 -1.34
C TYR A 38 6.05 6.85 -2.06
N VAL A 39 4.79 6.42 -2.17
CA VAL A 39 3.74 7.22 -2.80
C VAL A 39 2.46 7.20 -1.96
N TYR A 40 1.67 8.27 -2.06
CA TYR A 40 0.28 8.31 -1.61
C TYR A 40 -0.63 8.13 -2.83
N PHE A 41 -1.57 7.19 -2.72
CA PHE A 41 -2.59 6.94 -3.73
C PHE A 41 -3.81 6.30 -3.09
N GLY A 42 -5.02 6.82 -3.38
CA GLY A 42 -6.25 6.43 -2.69
C GLY A 42 -6.27 6.80 -1.21
N SER A 43 -7.37 6.55 -0.54
CA SER A 43 -7.57 6.84 0.89
C SER A 43 -8.39 5.73 1.55
N TYR A 44 -8.12 5.48 2.84
CA TYR A 44 -8.84 4.46 3.62
C TYR A 44 -8.80 4.83 5.10
N PRO A 45 -9.73 4.38 5.93
CA PRO A 45 -9.63 4.54 7.39
C PRO A 45 -8.35 3.92 7.94
N GLN A 46 -7.54 4.71 8.67
CA GLN A 46 -6.26 4.24 9.18
C GLN A 46 -5.99 4.66 10.63
N TRP A 47 -6.29 5.90 10.98
CA TRP A 47 -5.85 6.50 12.25
C TRP A 47 -7.02 7.11 12.99
N ILE A 48 -7.19 6.76 14.27
CA ILE A 48 -8.19 7.28 15.19
C ILE A 48 -7.58 8.44 15.99
N GLU A 49 -6.55 8.14 16.75
CA GLU A 49 -5.77 9.10 17.54
C GLU A 49 -4.42 9.41 16.88
N GLY A 50 -4.00 8.53 15.99
CA GLY A 50 -2.71 8.60 15.33
C GLY A 50 -1.56 8.17 16.24
N GLY A 51 -0.35 8.24 15.70
CA GLY A 51 0.87 7.87 16.37
C GLY A 51 1.72 6.89 15.54
N ASP A 52 2.92 6.58 16.03
CA ASP A 52 3.79 5.59 15.37
C ASP A 52 3.32 4.17 15.72
N PRO A 53 2.94 3.34 14.75
CA PRO A 53 2.56 1.95 14.99
C PRO A 53 3.61 1.14 15.77
N LYS A 54 4.89 1.48 15.62
CA LYS A 54 5.97 0.82 16.37
C LYS A 54 5.86 1.02 17.89
N GLU A 55 5.32 2.16 18.29
CA GLU A 55 5.22 2.55 19.70
C GLU A 55 3.83 2.24 20.27
N LYS A 56 2.79 2.40 19.43
CA LYS A 56 1.39 2.40 19.86
C LYS A 56 0.65 1.07 19.66
N ALA A 57 1.08 0.21 18.71
CA ALA A 57 0.33 -0.99 18.34
C ALA A 57 -0.07 -1.88 19.52
N TRP A 58 0.78 -1.99 20.55
CA TRP A 58 0.45 -2.76 21.74
C TRP A 58 -0.67 -2.12 22.57
N THR A 59 -0.64 -0.82 22.76
CA THR A 59 -1.71 -0.07 23.45
C THR A 59 -3.02 -0.23 22.70
N TRP A 60 -3.03 -0.02 21.40
CA TRP A 60 -4.21 -0.21 20.54
C TRP A 60 -4.78 -1.65 20.63
N SER A 61 -3.91 -2.66 20.72
CA SER A 61 -4.32 -4.05 20.86
C SER A 61 -5.07 -4.31 22.18
N PHE A 62 -4.73 -3.65 23.28
CA PHE A 62 -5.49 -3.74 24.53
C PHE A 62 -6.85 -3.03 24.41
N ASP A 63 -6.86 -1.87 23.78
CA ASP A 63 -8.07 -1.07 23.63
C ASP A 63 -9.09 -1.71 22.68
N SER A 64 -8.64 -2.55 21.76
CA SER A 64 -9.50 -3.22 20.77
C SER A 64 -10.60 -4.08 21.40
N TYR A 65 -10.34 -4.67 22.56
CA TYR A 65 -11.35 -5.45 23.30
C TYR A 65 -12.53 -4.61 23.80
N ASN A 66 -12.33 -3.29 23.96
CA ASN A 66 -13.35 -2.37 24.46
C ASN A 66 -14.12 -1.66 23.34
N LEU A 67 -13.64 -1.72 22.09
CA LEU A 67 -14.23 -1.01 20.95
C LEU A 67 -15.07 -1.89 20.04
N GLN A 68 -15.06 -3.22 20.21
CA GLN A 68 -15.74 -4.16 19.33
C GLN A 68 -17.26 -3.95 19.24
N ASP A 69 -17.90 -3.47 20.33
CA ASP A 69 -19.35 -3.25 20.38
C ASP A 69 -19.78 -1.91 19.74
N ASN A 70 -18.87 -0.97 19.59
CA ASN A 70 -19.15 0.36 19.00
C ASN A 70 -17.86 0.97 18.42
N PRO A 71 -17.41 0.50 17.27
CA PRO A 71 -16.18 1.01 16.65
C PRO A 71 -16.34 2.51 16.34
N PRO A 72 -15.31 3.33 16.58
CA PRO A 72 -15.36 4.73 16.22
C PRO A 72 -15.46 4.88 14.70
N GLU A 73 -16.16 5.91 14.27
CA GLU A 73 -16.10 6.38 12.89
C GLU A 73 -14.70 6.98 12.63
N VAL A 74 -14.09 6.61 11.52
CA VAL A 74 -12.71 6.98 11.19
C VAL A 74 -12.68 7.61 9.81
N ASP A 75 -12.26 8.87 9.74
CA ASP A 75 -12.09 9.55 8.46
C ASP A 75 -10.99 8.87 7.63
N PRO A 76 -11.22 8.67 6.32
CA PRO A 76 -10.20 8.15 5.42
C PRO A 76 -8.96 9.06 5.36
N SER A 77 -7.79 8.47 5.33
CA SER A 77 -6.51 9.16 5.13
C SER A 77 -5.75 8.53 3.96
N PRO A 78 -4.82 9.26 3.30
CA PRO A 78 -4.08 8.75 2.15
C PRO A 78 -3.37 7.43 2.45
N ILE A 79 -3.52 6.44 1.59
CA ILE A 79 -2.82 5.17 1.72
C ILE A 79 -1.38 5.35 1.28
N LEU A 80 -0.45 4.97 2.16
CA LEU A 80 0.98 4.97 1.89
C LEU A 80 1.39 3.65 1.24
N TRP A 81 2.04 3.74 0.08
CA TRP A 81 2.52 2.58 -0.68
C TRP A 81 4.04 2.61 -0.85
N ARG A 82 4.64 1.41 -0.90
CA ARG A 82 6.01 1.19 -1.39
C ARG A 82 5.95 0.89 -2.88
N VAL A 83 6.80 1.52 -3.67
CA VAL A 83 7.02 1.12 -5.05
C VAL A 83 7.96 -0.08 -5.05
N LEU A 84 7.47 -1.26 -5.42
CA LEU A 84 8.25 -2.48 -5.50
C LEU A 84 9.05 -2.52 -6.79
N THR A 85 8.41 -2.23 -7.91
CA THR A 85 9.02 -2.06 -9.23
C THR A 85 8.21 -1.08 -10.06
N SER A 86 8.85 -0.51 -11.08
CA SER A 86 8.22 0.37 -12.04
C SER A 86 8.94 0.23 -13.37
N ASP A 87 8.17 0.09 -14.43
CA ASP A 87 8.61 0.07 -15.82
C ASP A 87 7.64 0.89 -16.70
N GLU A 88 7.82 0.81 -18.03
CA GLU A 88 7.01 1.61 -18.99
C GLU A 88 5.52 1.26 -18.98
N GLY A 89 5.12 0.10 -18.47
CA GLY A 89 3.73 -0.39 -18.51
C GLY A 89 3.12 -0.64 -17.14
N ASP A 90 3.91 -0.68 -16.07
CA ASP A 90 3.42 -1.09 -14.74
C ASP A 90 4.18 -0.45 -13.59
N VAL A 91 3.45 0.10 -12.65
CA VAL A 91 3.95 0.52 -11.33
C VAL A 91 3.34 -0.40 -10.28
N PHE A 92 4.14 -1.32 -9.75
CA PHE A 92 3.71 -2.31 -8.76
C PHE A 92 3.87 -1.78 -7.34
N LEU A 93 2.76 -1.63 -6.63
CA LEU A 93 2.67 -1.00 -5.31
C LEU A 93 2.23 -1.99 -4.24
N LEU A 94 2.90 -1.96 -3.08
CA LEU A 94 2.52 -2.67 -1.86
C LEU A 94 2.17 -1.66 -0.78
N SER A 95 1.00 -1.77 -0.14
CA SER A 95 0.68 -0.89 0.99
C SER A 95 1.76 -1.00 2.08
N GLU A 96 2.16 0.13 2.67
CA GLU A 96 3.18 0.15 3.72
C GLU A 96 2.69 -0.58 4.97
N TYR A 97 1.42 -0.39 5.30
CA TYR A 97 0.77 -0.94 6.48
C TYR A 97 -0.25 -2.02 6.13
N VAL A 98 -0.55 -2.89 7.09
CA VAL A 98 -1.75 -3.72 7.09
C VAL A 98 -2.92 -2.78 7.36
N LEU A 99 -3.90 -2.72 6.44
CA LEU A 99 -4.97 -1.73 6.48
C LEU A 99 -6.20 -2.19 7.27
N PHE A 100 -6.47 -3.49 7.28
CA PHE A 100 -7.56 -4.11 8.03
C PHE A 100 -7.27 -5.61 8.24
N ALA A 101 -8.15 -6.31 8.97
CA ALA A 101 -8.09 -7.76 9.13
C ALA A 101 -9.42 -8.40 8.76
N MET A 102 -9.36 -9.59 8.17
CA MET A 102 -10.53 -10.42 7.85
C MET A 102 -10.12 -11.85 7.55
N ALA A 103 -11.09 -12.78 7.57
CA ALA A 103 -10.86 -14.11 7.05
C ALA A 103 -10.58 -14.09 5.54
N MET A 104 -9.70 -14.96 5.07
CA MET A 104 -9.55 -15.19 3.63
C MET A 104 -10.86 -15.70 3.03
N HIS A 105 -11.50 -16.66 3.74
CA HIS A 105 -12.78 -17.22 3.34
C HIS A 105 -13.51 -17.80 4.56
N PRO A 106 -14.85 -17.66 4.69
CA PRO A 106 -15.59 -18.09 5.89
C PRO A 106 -15.78 -19.60 6.01
N SER A 107 -15.52 -20.37 4.96
CA SER A 107 -15.70 -21.83 4.91
C SER A 107 -14.46 -22.54 4.40
N MET A 108 -13.85 -23.36 5.25
CA MET A 108 -12.72 -24.21 4.87
C MET A 108 -13.06 -25.15 3.70
N LYS A 109 -14.27 -25.72 3.71
CA LYS A 109 -14.73 -26.66 2.69
C LYS A 109 -14.88 -26.00 1.32
N GLU A 110 -15.48 -24.82 1.27
CA GLU A 110 -15.65 -24.11 0.00
C GLU A 110 -14.31 -23.55 -0.50
N TYR A 111 -13.45 -23.06 0.40
CA TYR A 111 -12.09 -22.62 0.06
C TYR A 111 -11.26 -23.75 -0.57
N GLU A 112 -11.31 -24.96 0.01
CA GLU A 112 -10.63 -26.13 -0.56
C GLU A 112 -11.21 -26.53 -1.93
N LYS A 113 -12.53 -26.51 -2.08
CA LYS A 113 -13.23 -26.83 -3.33
C LYS A 113 -12.87 -25.89 -4.48
N MET A 114 -12.76 -24.59 -4.19
CA MET A 114 -12.31 -23.58 -5.17
C MET A 114 -10.78 -23.57 -5.36
N LYS A 115 -10.04 -24.45 -4.66
CA LYS A 115 -8.57 -24.55 -4.69
C LYS A 115 -7.87 -23.25 -4.30
N GLY A 116 -8.50 -22.50 -3.40
CA GLY A 116 -7.99 -21.20 -2.97
C GLY A 116 -7.93 -20.14 -4.07
N TRP A 117 -8.79 -20.26 -5.12
CA TRP A 117 -8.86 -19.26 -6.20
C TRP A 117 -9.24 -17.90 -5.64
N PHE A 118 -8.24 -17.00 -5.60
CA PHE A 118 -8.33 -15.73 -4.86
C PHE A 118 -9.54 -14.86 -5.23
N PRO A 119 -9.90 -14.66 -6.52
CA PRO A 119 -11.04 -13.83 -6.90
C PRO A 119 -12.38 -14.29 -6.31
N ASP A 120 -12.53 -15.58 -6.05
CA ASP A 120 -13.76 -16.16 -5.49
C ASP A 120 -13.77 -16.21 -3.96
N THR A 121 -12.64 -15.92 -3.31
CA THR A 121 -12.58 -15.85 -1.85
C THR A 121 -13.35 -14.63 -1.32
N GLN A 122 -13.69 -14.64 -0.03
CA GLN A 122 -14.30 -13.47 0.60
C GLN A 122 -13.36 -12.25 0.54
N ALA A 123 -12.08 -12.44 0.84
CA ALA A 123 -11.10 -11.36 0.80
C ALA A 123 -10.90 -10.82 -0.63
N GLY A 124 -10.85 -11.70 -1.64
CA GLY A 124 -10.72 -11.27 -3.04
C GLY A 124 -11.94 -10.47 -3.52
N LYS A 125 -13.15 -10.89 -3.17
CA LYS A 125 -14.39 -10.16 -3.46
C LYS A 125 -14.43 -8.81 -2.76
N TYR A 126 -14.16 -8.79 -1.45
CA TYR A 126 -14.13 -7.54 -0.67
C TYR A 126 -13.13 -6.54 -1.26
N LEU A 127 -11.92 -6.99 -1.58
CA LEU A 127 -10.89 -6.11 -2.14
C LEU A 127 -11.28 -5.50 -3.49
N ASN A 128 -12.05 -6.23 -4.32
CA ASN A 128 -12.41 -5.79 -5.66
C ASN A 128 -13.84 -5.22 -5.79
N GLN A 129 -14.59 -5.16 -4.71
CA GLN A 129 -15.92 -4.55 -4.64
C GLN A 129 -15.91 -3.41 -3.63
N GLU A 130 -16.00 -3.71 -2.33
CA GLU A 130 -16.12 -2.73 -1.26
C GLU A 130 -14.85 -1.88 -1.11
N PHE A 131 -13.70 -2.51 -0.87
CA PHE A 131 -12.44 -1.78 -0.70
C PHE A 131 -12.07 -0.95 -1.94
N LEU A 132 -12.26 -1.49 -3.15
CA LEU A 132 -11.98 -0.78 -4.38
C LEU A 132 -12.79 0.52 -4.49
N SER A 133 -14.07 0.47 -4.12
CA SER A 133 -14.96 1.63 -4.18
C SER A 133 -14.77 2.61 -3.02
N GLU A 134 -14.36 2.11 -1.85
CA GLU A 134 -14.09 2.94 -0.66
C GLU A 134 -12.73 3.63 -0.73
N ALA A 135 -11.71 2.91 -1.24
CA ALA A 135 -10.33 3.40 -1.22
C ALA A 135 -9.97 4.28 -2.41
N PHE A 136 -10.67 4.15 -3.54
CA PHE A 136 -10.32 4.85 -4.79
C PHE A 136 -11.53 5.51 -5.42
N SER A 137 -11.43 6.82 -5.66
CA SER A 137 -12.41 7.56 -6.47
C SER A 137 -12.51 6.98 -7.89
N PRO A 138 -13.56 7.27 -8.65
CA PRO A 138 -13.67 6.83 -10.05
C PRO A 138 -12.47 7.23 -10.92
N GLU A 139 -11.87 8.38 -10.65
CA GLU A 139 -10.67 8.88 -11.32
C GLU A 139 -9.44 8.04 -10.95
N GLU A 140 -9.26 7.73 -9.66
CA GLU A 140 -8.17 6.90 -9.18
C GLU A 140 -8.31 5.41 -9.57
N GLN A 141 -9.51 4.96 -9.92
CA GLN A 141 -9.72 3.61 -10.43
C GLN A 141 -9.30 3.44 -11.90
N ARG A 142 -9.18 4.52 -12.68
CA ARG A 142 -8.80 4.45 -14.10
C ARG A 142 -7.41 3.88 -14.33
N PRO A 143 -6.36 4.33 -13.61
CA PRO A 143 -5.01 3.81 -13.76
C PRO A 143 -4.81 2.40 -13.17
N LEU A 144 -5.74 1.87 -12.39
CA LEU A 144 -5.61 0.53 -11.81
C LEU A 144 -5.65 -0.54 -12.90
N LEU A 145 -4.52 -1.20 -13.11
CA LEU A 145 -4.41 -2.32 -14.04
C LEU A 145 -5.14 -3.56 -13.51
N GLN A 146 -5.66 -4.34 -14.43
CA GLN A 146 -6.29 -5.62 -14.12
C GLN A 146 -5.27 -6.74 -14.20
N ASN A 147 -5.18 -7.54 -13.13
CA ASN A 147 -4.36 -8.75 -13.11
C ASN A 147 -4.93 -9.84 -14.04
N GLU A 148 -4.13 -10.84 -14.35
CA GLU A 148 -4.54 -11.99 -15.17
C GLU A 148 -5.76 -12.73 -14.61
N ASP A 149 -5.95 -12.73 -13.29
CA ASP A 149 -7.09 -13.34 -12.61
C ASP A 149 -8.35 -12.44 -12.57
N GLY A 150 -8.31 -11.27 -13.20
CA GLY A 150 -9.41 -10.33 -13.28
C GLY A 150 -9.51 -9.35 -12.09
N THR A 151 -8.66 -9.47 -11.08
CA THR A 151 -8.64 -8.54 -9.94
C THR A 151 -7.87 -7.26 -10.25
N ARG A 152 -8.24 -6.14 -9.62
CA ARG A 152 -7.47 -4.87 -9.64
C ARG A 152 -6.70 -4.66 -8.34
N VAL A 153 -7.28 -5.11 -7.23
CA VAL A 153 -6.63 -5.12 -5.93
C VAL A 153 -6.41 -6.56 -5.51
N THR A 154 -5.19 -6.91 -5.14
CA THR A 154 -4.83 -8.29 -4.82
C THR A 154 -3.90 -8.35 -3.60
N LEU A 155 -3.31 -9.50 -3.35
CA LEU A 155 -2.32 -9.74 -2.30
C LEU A 155 -1.03 -10.30 -2.95
N LEU A 156 0.10 -10.13 -2.27
CA LEU A 156 1.35 -10.75 -2.72
C LEU A 156 1.22 -12.28 -2.78
N THR A 157 1.86 -12.85 -3.77
CA THR A 157 2.16 -14.29 -3.81
C THR A 157 3.42 -14.60 -3.01
N VAL A 158 3.61 -15.87 -2.67
CA VAL A 158 4.88 -16.36 -2.08
C VAL A 158 6.06 -16.10 -3.02
N GLN A 159 5.85 -16.18 -4.34
CA GLN A 159 6.89 -15.92 -5.33
C GLN A 159 7.33 -14.45 -5.30
N GLU A 160 6.40 -13.52 -5.33
CA GLU A 160 6.66 -12.08 -5.24
C GLU A 160 7.32 -11.71 -3.91
N LEU A 161 6.84 -12.29 -2.80
CA LEU A 161 7.43 -12.06 -1.48
C LEU A 161 8.89 -12.55 -1.38
N ASN A 162 9.29 -13.53 -2.17
CA ASN A 162 10.67 -14.02 -2.25
C ASN A 162 11.52 -13.27 -3.29
N ASN A 163 10.93 -12.38 -4.08
CA ASN A 163 11.66 -11.66 -5.10
C ASN A 163 12.57 -10.59 -4.46
N LYS A 164 13.88 -10.79 -4.59
CA LYS A 164 14.87 -9.86 -4.04
C LYS A 164 14.84 -8.50 -4.73
N ALA A 165 14.45 -8.45 -6.01
CA ALA A 165 14.33 -7.20 -6.76
C ALA A 165 13.20 -6.30 -6.23
N TYR A 166 12.25 -6.85 -5.46
CA TYR A 166 11.20 -6.10 -4.79
C TYR A 166 11.59 -5.65 -3.36
N GLY A 167 12.83 -5.89 -2.95
CA GLY A 167 13.29 -5.58 -1.60
C GLY A 167 12.73 -6.49 -0.50
N LEU A 168 11.94 -7.52 -0.83
CA LEU A 168 11.23 -8.38 0.11
C LEU A 168 11.95 -9.71 0.42
N GLY A 169 13.20 -9.85 -0.05
CA GLY A 169 13.97 -11.09 0.02
C GLY A 169 14.35 -11.58 1.43
N THR A 170 14.17 -10.79 2.48
CA THR A 170 14.56 -11.14 3.86
C THR A 170 13.39 -11.09 4.81
N LYS A 171 13.48 -11.82 5.94
CA LYS A 171 12.46 -11.76 7.01
C LYS A 171 12.25 -10.32 7.51
N ALA A 172 13.33 -9.55 7.67
CA ALA A 172 13.24 -8.18 8.17
C ALA A 172 12.41 -7.27 7.26
N THR A 173 12.56 -7.40 5.94
CA THR A 173 11.86 -6.56 4.95
C THR A 173 10.40 -6.96 4.72
N ARG A 174 10.01 -8.18 5.12
CA ARG A 174 8.64 -8.69 5.04
C ARG A 174 7.76 -8.26 6.19
N LYS A 175 8.34 -7.87 7.32
CA LYS A 175 7.59 -7.41 8.49
C LYS A 175 6.73 -6.21 8.15
N ALA A 176 5.54 -6.15 8.74
CA ALA A 176 4.62 -5.03 8.59
C ALA A 176 4.00 -4.64 9.92
N TRP A 177 3.72 -3.36 10.09
CA TRP A 177 2.85 -2.87 11.14
C TRP A 177 1.44 -2.71 10.62
N ALA A 178 0.45 -2.86 11.50
CA ALA A 178 -0.93 -2.57 11.19
C ALA A 178 -1.28 -1.11 11.53
N THR A 179 -2.25 -0.56 10.82
CA THR A 179 -2.84 0.73 11.17
C THR A 179 -3.62 0.61 12.47
N GLU A 180 -3.89 1.73 13.12
CA GLU A 180 -4.73 1.78 14.32
C GLU A 180 -6.14 1.22 14.04
N TYR A 181 -6.73 1.59 12.90
CA TYR A 181 -8.01 1.05 12.43
C TYR A 181 -7.97 -0.48 12.28
N ALA A 182 -6.92 -1.00 11.65
CA ALA A 182 -6.77 -2.45 11.49
C ALA A 182 -6.76 -3.19 12.84
N ILE A 183 -6.11 -2.62 13.86
CA ILE A 183 -6.00 -3.23 15.19
C ILE A 183 -7.30 -3.06 15.99
N ARG A 184 -7.77 -1.81 16.14
CA ARG A 184 -8.85 -1.46 17.07
C ARG A 184 -10.24 -1.75 16.51
N VAL A 185 -10.42 -1.63 15.20
CA VAL A 185 -11.74 -1.78 14.56
C VAL A 185 -11.91 -3.17 13.92
N THR A 186 -10.90 -3.65 13.18
CA THR A 186 -11.03 -4.93 12.48
C THR A 186 -10.35 -6.11 13.18
N GLY A 187 -9.64 -5.85 14.31
CA GLY A 187 -9.09 -6.89 15.17
C GLY A 187 -7.81 -7.54 14.66
N ALA A 188 -7.01 -6.82 13.85
CA ALA A 188 -5.72 -7.33 13.39
C ALA A 188 -4.84 -7.75 14.57
N PHE A 189 -4.32 -8.98 14.50
CA PHE A 189 -3.50 -9.53 15.55
C PHE A 189 -2.11 -8.89 15.60
N VAL A 190 -1.74 -8.37 16.76
CA VAL A 190 -0.42 -7.81 17.02
C VAL A 190 0.33 -8.70 17.99
N TYR A 191 1.53 -9.10 17.59
CA TYR A 191 2.34 -9.97 18.45
C TYR A 191 3.17 -9.16 19.45
N ARG A 192 3.50 -9.81 20.57
CA ARG A 192 4.13 -9.22 21.76
C ARG A 192 5.32 -8.33 21.46
N ILE A 193 5.60 -7.39 22.36
CA ILE A 193 6.72 -6.43 22.37
C ILE A 193 8.08 -7.05 21.98
N ALA A 194 8.35 -8.30 22.40
CA ALA A 194 9.63 -8.98 22.12
C ALA A 194 9.94 -9.21 20.63
N VAL A 195 8.93 -9.16 19.73
CA VAL A 195 9.10 -9.33 18.28
C VAL A 195 8.76 -8.08 17.49
N GLY A 196 8.66 -6.92 18.17
CA GLY A 196 8.52 -5.60 17.52
C GLY A 196 7.12 -5.25 17.09
N MET A 197 6.09 -5.86 17.69
CA MET A 197 4.67 -5.53 17.47
C MET A 197 4.20 -5.58 16.00
N HIS A 198 4.85 -6.40 15.18
CA HIS A 198 4.43 -6.60 13.81
C HIS A 198 3.20 -7.49 13.72
N THR A 199 2.49 -7.35 12.62
CA THR A 199 1.24 -8.05 12.33
C THR A 199 1.45 -9.13 11.28
N CYS A 200 0.79 -10.29 11.45
CA CYS A 200 0.67 -11.28 10.38
C CYS A 200 -0.22 -10.74 9.26
N TYR A 201 0.01 -11.18 8.02
CA TYR A 201 -0.87 -10.81 6.92
C TYR A 201 -0.95 -11.89 5.84
N TRP A 202 -2.10 -11.96 5.17
CA TRP A 202 -2.38 -12.90 4.11
C TRP A 202 -1.47 -12.74 2.89
N LEU A 203 -1.14 -13.88 2.28
CA LEU A 203 -0.70 -13.99 0.89
C LEU A 203 -1.81 -14.65 0.08
N LYS A 204 -1.83 -14.49 -1.24
CA LYS A 204 -2.93 -15.05 -2.04
C LYS A 204 -2.83 -16.55 -2.30
N ASP A 205 -1.69 -17.18 -1.99
CA ASP A 205 -1.48 -18.60 -2.27
C ASP A 205 -2.20 -19.52 -1.28
N GLN A 206 -2.76 -20.61 -1.79
CA GLN A 206 -3.27 -21.72 -0.98
C GLN A 206 -2.12 -22.47 -0.29
N GLY A 207 -2.36 -23.01 0.88
CA GLY A 207 -1.41 -23.88 1.59
C GLY A 207 -1.09 -25.16 0.81
N LYS A 208 0.20 -25.48 0.65
CA LYS A 208 0.63 -26.64 -0.16
C LYS A 208 0.07 -27.98 0.34
N ASN A 209 0.18 -28.24 1.65
CA ASN A 209 -0.17 -29.51 2.27
C ASN A 209 -1.50 -29.48 3.03
N GLN A 210 -2.03 -28.30 3.28
CA GLN A 210 -3.31 -28.06 3.95
C GLN A 210 -4.18 -27.19 3.05
N LYS A 211 -5.04 -27.84 2.28
CA LYS A 211 -5.85 -27.22 1.22
C LYS A 211 -6.88 -26.21 1.73
N ASN A 212 -7.23 -26.28 3.01
CA ASN A 212 -8.09 -25.33 3.70
C ASN A 212 -7.33 -24.20 4.42
N HIS A 213 -6.01 -24.12 4.22
CA HIS A 213 -5.16 -23.03 4.71
C HIS A 213 -4.74 -22.11 3.57
N THR A 214 -4.52 -20.85 3.92
CA THR A 214 -3.90 -19.83 3.07
C THR A 214 -2.49 -19.55 3.54
N ARG A 215 -1.59 -19.22 2.64
CA ARG A 215 -0.25 -18.73 2.98
C ARG A 215 -0.35 -17.37 3.66
N CYS A 216 0.57 -17.11 4.55
CA CYS A 216 0.64 -15.83 5.27
C CYS A 216 2.09 -15.48 5.59
N THR A 217 2.34 -14.22 5.84
CA THR A 217 3.57 -13.75 6.48
C THR A 217 3.34 -13.68 7.98
N LYS A 218 4.19 -14.34 8.76
CA LYS A 218 4.17 -14.23 10.21
C LYS A 218 4.81 -12.93 10.69
N GLN A 219 4.57 -12.57 11.93
CA GLN A 219 5.10 -11.36 12.56
C GLN A 219 6.64 -11.26 12.54
N GLU A 220 7.36 -12.38 12.50
CA GLU A 220 8.82 -12.40 12.37
C GLU A 220 9.31 -12.27 10.92
N GLY A 221 8.38 -12.22 9.94
CA GLY A 221 8.68 -12.19 8.51
C GLY A 221 8.88 -13.57 7.87
N ASP A 222 8.59 -14.66 8.61
CA ASP A 222 8.54 -16.01 8.08
C ASP A 222 7.30 -16.21 7.21
N ILE A 223 7.42 -17.06 6.20
CA ILE A 223 6.28 -17.49 5.39
C ILE A 223 5.66 -18.70 6.05
N GLY A 224 4.44 -18.57 6.52
CA GLY A 224 3.65 -19.61 7.13
C GLY A 224 2.40 -19.97 6.33
N HIS A 225 1.47 -20.59 7.01
CA HIS A 225 0.10 -20.80 6.57
C HIS A 225 -0.80 -20.90 7.80
N ILE A 226 -2.05 -20.50 7.64
CA ILE A 226 -3.07 -20.57 8.69
C ILE A 226 -4.43 -20.87 8.05
N ALA A 227 -5.38 -21.39 8.83
CA ALA A 227 -6.72 -21.69 8.34
C ALA A 227 -7.37 -20.46 7.67
N CYS A 228 -7.97 -20.64 6.51
CA CYS A 228 -8.57 -19.54 5.73
C CYS A 228 -9.70 -18.79 6.47
N ILE A 229 -10.25 -19.40 7.53
CA ILE A 229 -11.32 -18.82 8.37
C ILE A 229 -10.80 -17.90 9.50
N THR A 230 -9.48 -17.71 9.61
CA THR A 230 -8.88 -16.87 10.66
C THR A 230 -9.26 -15.42 10.44
N LEU A 231 -9.98 -14.81 11.40
CA LEU A 231 -10.56 -13.48 11.27
C LEU A 231 -9.58 -12.33 11.50
N ASN A 232 -8.57 -12.55 12.32
CA ASN A 232 -7.62 -11.53 12.80
C ASN A 232 -6.31 -11.50 11.99
N GLU A 233 -6.27 -12.16 10.86
CA GLU A 233 -5.12 -12.10 9.95
C GLU A 233 -5.22 -10.85 9.08
N GLY A 234 -4.13 -10.11 8.98
CA GLY A 234 -4.09 -8.81 8.33
C GLY A 234 -4.22 -8.87 6.80
N VAL A 235 -4.76 -7.81 6.23
CA VAL A 235 -4.81 -7.59 4.79
C VAL A 235 -3.88 -6.43 4.45
N ARG A 236 -2.91 -6.72 3.60
CA ARG A 236 -1.89 -5.79 3.09
C ARG A 236 -1.97 -5.78 1.56
N PRO A 237 -2.79 -4.89 0.97
CA PRO A 237 -3.08 -4.93 -0.46
C PRO A 237 -1.88 -4.58 -1.33
N VAL A 238 -1.93 -5.08 -2.56
CA VAL A 238 -1.10 -4.64 -3.67
C VAL A 238 -1.97 -4.20 -4.85
N ILE A 239 -1.47 -3.24 -5.61
CA ILE A 239 -2.09 -2.73 -6.83
C ILE A 239 -1.04 -2.54 -7.91
N HIS A 240 -1.47 -2.55 -9.16
CA HIS A 240 -0.69 -2.20 -10.32
C HIS A 240 -1.29 -0.96 -10.97
N LEU A 241 -0.47 0.04 -11.30
CA LEU A 241 -0.91 1.27 -11.96
C LEU A 241 -0.30 1.39 -13.36
N ASP A 242 -1.10 1.87 -14.29
CA ASP A 242 -0.63 2.34 -15.60
C ASP A 242 0.12 3.67 -15.42
N PRO A 243 1.45 3.72 -15.63
CA PRO A 243 2.24 4.94 -15.45
C PRO A 243 1.80 6.07 -16.38
N HIS A 244 1.17 5.78 -17.51
CA HIS A 244 0.68 6.79 -18.46
C HIS A 244 -0.62 7.47 -18.00
N GLN A 245 -1.27 6.94 -16.97
CA GLN A 245 -2.52 7.48 -16.42
C GLN A 245 -2.34 8.12 -15.03
N ILE A 246 -1.10 8.31 -14.59
CA ILE A 246 -0.77 8.98 -13.33
C ILE A 246 0.29 10.06 -13.54
N GLU A 247 0.27 11.10 -12.70
CA GLU A 247 1.35 12.07 -12.60
C GLU A 247 1.73 12.31 -11.14
N ILE A 248 2.97 12.73 -10.91
CA ILE A 248 3.44 13.16 -9.60
C ILE A 248 3.03 14.61 -9.40
N THR A 249 2.14 14.85 -8.43
CA THR A 249 1.63 16.18 -8.10
C THR A 249 2.37 16.85 -6.94
N GLY A 250 3.31 16.16 -6.29
CA GLY A 250 4.14 16.69 -5.21
C GLY A 250 4.85 15.61 -4.41
N GLY A 251 5.65 16.03 -3.43
CA GLY A 251 6.46 15.16 -2.58
C GLY A 251 7.85 14.90 -3.14
N SER A 252 8.68 14.17 -2.39
CA SER A 252 10.06 13.81 -2.74
C SER A 252 10.28 12.29 -2.87
N GLY A 253 9.25 11.47 -2.67
CA GLY A 253 9.31 10.02 -2.76
C GLY A 253 9.92 9.34 -1.54
N THR A 254 10.29 10.09 -0.52
CA THR A 254 10.74 9.52 0.76
C THR A 254 9.57 9.11 1.62
N LYS A 255 9.79 8.25 2.64
CA LYS A 255 8.72 7.88 3.57
C LYS A 255 8.18 9.07 4.38
N ALA A 256 9.03 10.07 4.64
CA ALA A 256 8.64 11.29 5.36
C ALA A 256 7.88 12.29 4.47
N ASP A 257 8.13 12.27 3.17
CA ASP A 257 7.47 13.12 2.17
C ASP A 257 7.21 12.30 0.89
N PRO A 258 6.22 11.39 0.90
CA PRO A 258 5.89 10.53 -0.24
C PRO A 258 5.43 11.33 -1.45
N TYR A 259 5.68 10.83 -2.65
CA TYR A 259 5.05 11.40 -3.84
C TYR A 259 3.53 11.30 -3.73
N ARG A 260 2.84 12.33 -4.20
CA ARG A 260 1.38 12.32 -4.36
C ARG A 260 1.07 12.02 -5.80
N LEU A 261 0.34 10.95 -6.04
CA LEU A 261 -0.10 10.57 -7.38
C LEU A 261 -1.50 11.13 -7.64
N GLY A 262 -1.70 11.65 -8.84
CA GLY A 262 -2.96 12.15 -9.34
C GLY A 262 -3.17 11.79 -10.80
N PRO A 263 -4.37 12.06 -11.37
CA PRO A 263 -4.59 11.94 -12.78
C PRO A 263 -3.74 12.95 -13.56
N PRO A 264 -3.35 12.65 -14.83
CA PRO A 264 -2.59 13.58 -15.65
C PRO A 264 -3.33 14.90 -15.85
N ALA A 265 -2.59 16.02 -15.76
CA ALA A 265 -3.15 17.34 -16.02
C ALA A 265 -3.67 17.41 -17.46
N GLY A 266 -4.98 17.56 -17.61
CA GLY A 266 -5.60 17.82 -18.91
C GLY A 266 -6.40 16.70 -19.57
N ASN A 267 -6.74 15.64 -18.84
CA ASN A 267 -7.68 14.64 -19.32
C ASN A 267 -8.99 14.72 -18.49
N PRO A 268 -10.03 15.45 -18.98
CA PRO A 268 -11.33 15.53 -18.31
C PRO A 268 -12.11 14.21 -18.41
#